data_49d60dc77a9f01b3fa152ba710fb2110
#
_entry.id   49d60dc77a9f01b3fa152ba710fb2110
#
_cell.length_a   1.000
_cell.length_b   1.000
_cell.length_c   1.000
_cell.angle_alpha   90.00
_cell.angle_beta   90.00
_cell.angle_gamma   90.00
#
_symmetry.space_group_name_H-M   'P 1'
#
loop_
_entity.id
_entity.type
_entity.pdbx_description
1 polymer ?
#
loop_
_entity_poly.entity_id
_entity_poly.type
_entity_poly.pdbx_seq_one_letter_code
_entity_poly.pdbx_strand_id
1 'polypeptide(L)' 'KVTPPEEFLRNTLDDVGLGGPNSKYGLVALAIRRGRNYILNPSRDETIQPGDQLILAGRDDRVSRLNDEVKEHTKNQQEE' A
#
# COMPACT_ATOMS: atom_id res chain seq x y z
N LYS A 1 3.36 1.17 7.89
CA LYS A 1 4.14 0.72 6.74
C LYS A 1 3.67 -0.66 6.31
N VAL A 2 3.38 -0.84 5.06
CA VAL A 2 2.79 -2.05 4.55
C VAL A 2 3.62 -2.60 3.41
N THR A 3 3.88 -3.92 3.46
CA THR A 3 4.48 -4.62 2.33
C THR A 3 3.34 -5.06 1.41
N PRO A 4 3.30 -4.59 0.17
CA PRO A 4 2.19 -4.95 -0.71
C PRO A 4 2.19 -6.43 -1.04
N PRO A 5 1.01 -7.04 -1.16
CA PRO A 5 0.94 -8.42 -1.62
C PRO A 5 1.34 -8.50 -3.09
N GLU A 6 1.69 -9.69 -3.52
CA GLU A 6 2.23 -9.88 -4.85
C GLU A 6 1.30 -9.40 -5.94
N GLU A 7 0.01 -9.56 -5.77
CA GLU A 7 -0.93 -9.14 -6.81
C GLU A 7 -1.04 -7.62 -6.95
N PHE A 8 -0.46 -6.86 -5.99
CA PHE A 8 -0.41 -5.40 -6.14
C PHE A 8 0.77 -4.97 -7.01
N LEU A 9 1.77 -5.84 -7.16
CA LEU A 9 2.99 -5.47 -7.86
C LEU A 9 2.71 -5.25 -9.34
N ARG A 10 3.40 -4.27 -9.91
CA ARG A 10 3.31 -3.89 -11.30
C ARG A 10 1.98 -3.23 -11.67
N ASN A 11 1.16 -2.95 -10.67
CA ASN A 11 -0.06 -2.17 -10.86
C ASN A 11 0.12 -0.81 -10.22
N THR A 12 -0.68 0.16 -10.62
CA THR A 12 -0.59 1.50 -10.04
C THR A 12 -1.31 1.55 -8.71
N LEU A 13 -1.02 2.58 -7.94
CA LEU A 13 -1.74 2.80 -6.67
C LEU A 13 -3.25 2.90 -6.92
N ASP A 14 -3.63 3.57 -7.99
CA ASP A 14 -5.04 3.69 -8.33
C ASP A 14 -5.68 2.34 -8.65
N ASP A 15 -4.97 1.51 -9.41
CA ASP A 15 -5.47 0.20 -9.81
C ASP A 15 -5.75 -0.70 -8.61
N VAL A 16 -4.94 -0.61 -7.57
CA VAL A 16 -5.10 -1.49 -6.42
C VAL A 16 -5.95 -0.88 -5.31
N GLY A 17 -6.55 0.28 -5.56
CA GLY A 17 -7.46 0.87 -4.61
C GLY A 17 -6.80 1.73 -3.55
N LEU A 18 -5.61 2.22 -3.81
CA LEU A 18 -4.87 3.08 -2.87
C LEU A 18 -4.68 4.48 -3.42
N GLY A 19 -5.58 4.91 -4.30
CA GLY A 19 -5.43 6.19 -4.98
C GLY A 19 -5.93 7.40 -4.21
N GLY A 20 -6.36 7.23 -2.98
CA GLY A 20 -6.78 8.37 -2.17
C GLY A 20 -8.03 8.08 -1.34
N PRO A 21 -8.56 9.10 -0.66
CA PRO A 21 -9.66 8.91 0.29
C PRO A 21 -10.92 8.32 -0.30
N ASN A 22 -11.14 8.53 -1.60
CA ASN A 22 -12.34 8.02 -2.27
C ASN A 22 -12.10 6.71 -3.00
N SER A 23 -10.95 6.08 -2.79
CA SER A 23 -10.64 4.80 -3.42
C SER A 23 -11.16 3.65 -2.58
N LYS A 24 -10.89 2.43 -3.04
CA LYS A 24 -11.43 1.22 -2.42
C LYS A 24 -11.20 1.15 -0.91
N TYR A 25 -9.98 1.46 -0.46
CA TYR A 25 -9.66 1.39 0.97
C TYR A 25 -9.80 2.72 1.67
N GLY A 26 -9.92 3.81 0.93
CA GLY A 26 -9.97 5.14 1.51
C GLY A 26 -8.66 5.55 2.16
N LEU A 27 -7.55 5.04 1.66
CA LEU A 27 -6.23 5.32 2.20
C LEU A 27 -5.44 6.20 1.25
N VAL A 28 -4.52 6.95 1.82
CA VAL A 28 -3.62 7.81 1.06
C VAL A 28 -2.21 7.26 1.18
N ALA A 29 -1.53 7.08 0.07
CA ALA A 29 -0.14 6.69 0.09
C ALA A 29 0.72 7.92 0.30
N LEU A 30 1.34 8.02 1.46
CA LEU A 30 2.19 9.16 1.80
C LEU A 30 3.55 9.03 1.15
N ALA A 31 4.05 7.82 1.02
CA ALA A 31 5.36 7.57 0.45
C ALA A 31 5.49 6.11 0.04
N ILE A 32 6.41 5.86 -0.86
CA ILE A 32 6.83 4.50 -1.20
C ILE A 32 8.32 4.42 -0.89
N ARG A 33 8.70 3.47 -0.06
CA ARG A 33 10.10 3.20 0.16
C ARG A 33 10.56 2.21 -0.89
N ARG A 34 11.49 2.64 -1.71
CA ARG A 34 12.02 1.82 -2.80
C ARG A 34 13.53 1.72 -2.61
N GLY A 35 14.01 0.61 -2.07
CA GLY A 35 15.40 0.46 -1.72
C GLY A 35 15.75 1.44 -0.61
N ARG A 36 16.71 2.31 -0.85
CA ARG A 36 17.10 3.32 0.11
C ARG A 36 16.41 4.64 -0.10
N ASN A 37 15.58 4.72 -1.12
CA ASN A 37 14.96 5.98 -1.50
C ASN A 37 13.50 6.00 -1.10
N TYR A 38 12.97 7.21 -0.94
CA TYR A 38 11.55 7.40 -0.68
C TYR A 38 10.98 8.20 -1.83
N ILE A 39 9.85 7.75 -2.35
CA ILE A 39 9.06 8.52 -3.28
C ILE A 39 7.97 9.17 -2.46
N LEU A 40 8.11 10.47 -2.21
CA LEU A 40 7.18 11.18 -1.35
C LEU A 40 5.98 11.64 -2.14
N ASN A 41 4.81 11.50 -1.52
CA ASN A 41 3.57 11.96 -2.12
C ASN A 41 3.40 11.39 -3.53
N PRO A 42 3.46 10.06 -3.68
CA PRO A 42 3.42 9.44 -5.01
C PRO A 42 2.11 9.71 -5.71
N SER A 43 2.19 9.84 -7.04
CA SER A 43 1.01 9.97 -7.87
C SER A 43 0.17 8.70 -7.81
N ARG A 44 -1.13 8.83 -8.00
CA ARG A 44 -2.00 7.66 -8.09
C ARG A 44 -1.61 6.76 -9.26
N ASP A 45 -0.89 7.29 -10.23
CA ASP A 45 -0.42 6.52 -11.37
C ASP A 45 0.93 5.87 -11.14
N GLU A 46 1.50 6.03 -9.95
CA GLU A 46 2.78 5.41 -9.63
C GLU A 46 2.63 3.90 -9.58
N THR A 47 3.50 3.17 -10.27
CA THR A 47 3.47 1.72 -10.32
C THR A 47 4.22 1.14 -9.12
N ILE A 48 3.61 0.15 -8.48
CA ILE A 48 4.22 -0.53 -7.34
C ILE A 48 5.21 -1.57 -7.87
N GLN A 49 6.45 -1.50 -7.39
CA GLN A 49 7.52 -2.39 -7.84
C GLN A 49 7.82 -3.45 -6.78
N PRO A 50 8.37 -4.60 -7.19
CA PRO A 50 8.81 -5.60 -6.20
C PRO A 50 9.79 -4.97 -5.22
N GLY A 51 9.59 -5.26 -3.94
CA GLY A 51 10.44 -4.73 -2.88
C GLY A 51 9.98 -3.41 -2.31
N ASP A 52 9.00 -2.77 -2.92
CA ASP A 52 8.47 -1.51 -2.39
C ASP A 52 7.77 -1.74 -1.07
N GLN A 53 7.83 -0.74 -0.21
CA GLN A 53 7.01 -0.69 1.00
C GLN A 53 6.19 0.57 0.95
N LEU A 54 4.93 0.46 1.33
CA LEU A 54 3.99 1.56 1.25
C LEU A 54 3.78 2.17 2.62
N ILE A 55 3.81 3.50 2.68
CA ILE A 55 3.51 4.23 3.91
C ILE A 55 2.15 4.87 3.68
N LEU A 56 1.16 4.38 4.39
CA LEU A 56 -0.23 4.75 4.17
C LEU A 56 -0.77 5.50 5.37
N ALA A 57 -1.75 6.35 5.10
CA ALA A 57 -2.47 7.05 6.15
C ALA A 57 -3.95 6.93 5.90
N GLY A 58 -4.71 6.82 6.96
CA GLY A 58 -6.16 6.74 6.90
C GLY A 58 -6.72 6.46 8.26
N ARG A 59 -8.02 6.16 8.32
CA ARG A 59 -8.66 5.82 9.57
C ARG A 59 -8.19 4.43 10.01
N ASP A 60 -8.15 4.23 11.31
CA ASP A 60 -7.66 2.96 11.86
C ASP A 60 -8.40 1.75 11.31
N ASP A 61 -9.72 1.84 11.17
CA ASP A 61 -10.49 0.72 10.68
C ASP A 61 -10.13 0.37 9.23
N ARG A 62 -9.79 1.38 8.43
CA ARG A 62 -9.41 1.14 7.04
C ARG A 62 -8.02 0.54 6.93
N VAL A 63 -7.09 0.99 7.78
CA VAL A 63 -5.75 0.42 7.79
C VAL A 63 -5.82 -1.03 8.25
N SER A 64 -6.61 -1.32 9.27
CA SER A 64 -6.78 -2.68 9.76
C SER A 64 -7.36 -3.59 8.70
N ARG A 65 -8.31 -3.09 7.92
CA ARG A 65 -8.92 -3.86 6.86
C ARG A 65 -7.91 -4.23 5.80
N LEU A 66 -7.04 -3.30 5.42
CA LEU A 66 -5.99 -3.60 4.45
C LEU A 66 -5.01 -4.62 5.01
N ASN A 67 -4.63 -4.47 6.27
CA ASN A 67 -3.72 -5.40 6.90
C ASN A 67 -4.28 -6.81 6.93
N ASP A 68 -5.57 -6.96 7.16
CA ASP A 68 -6.21 -8.26 7.16
C ASP A 68 -6.13 -8.90 5.78
N GLU A 69 -6.35 -8.13 4.73
CA GLU A 69 -6.24 -8.66 3.37
C GLU A 69 -4.81 -9.04 3.03
N VAL A 70 -3.84 -8.26 3.48
CA VAL A 70 -2.44 -8.59 3.26
C VAL A 70 -2.08 -9.89 3.97
N LYS A 71 -2.59 -10.10 5.18
CA LYS A 71 -2.35 -11.33 5.89
C LYS A 71 -2.92 -12.53 5.18
N GLU A 72 -4.09 -12.39 4.57
CA GLU A 72 -4.67 -13.47 3.81
C GLU A 72 -3.79 -13.90 2.67
N HIS A 73 -3.07 -12.94 2.06
CA HIS A 73 -2.25 -13.25 0.91
C HIS A 73 -0.86 -13.71 1.30
N THR A 74 -0.31 -13.18 2.38
CA THR A 74 1.07 -13.48 2.71
C THR A 74 1.22 -14.43 3.85
N LYS A 75 0.28 -14.51 4.70
CA LYS A 75 0.28 -15.42 5.74
C LYS A 75 1.28 -15.21 6.84
N ASN A 76 2.27 -14.53 6.69
CA ASN A 76 3.26 -14.40 7.71
C ASN A 76 3.46 -13.03 8.18
N GLN A 77 2.54 -12.25 8.16
CA GLN A 77 2.69 -10.99 8.42
C GLN A 77 2.76 -10.67 9.77
N GLN A 78 3.34 -10.05 10.39
CA GLN A 78 3.32 -9.81 11.62
C GLN A 78 3.27 -8.56 11.92
N GLU A 79 2.92 -7.98 12.41
CA GLU A 79 2.73 -6.86 12.53
C GLU A 79 3.32 -6.15 13.26
N GLU A 80 3.69 -5.70 13.51
CA GLU A 80 4.01 -4.91 14.05
C GLU A 80 3.96 -4.33 14.26
#